data_3d0dac698b7916a77473158c39bd68f1
#
_entry.id   3d0dac698b7916a77473158c39bd68f1
#
_cell.length_a   1.000
_cell.length_b   1.000
_cell.length_c   1.000
_cell.angle_alpha   90.00
_cell.angle_beta   90.00
_cell.angle_gamma   90.00
#
_symmetry.space_group_name_H-M   'P 1'
#
loop_
_entity.id
_entity.type
_entity.pdbx_description
1 polymer ?
#
loop_
_entity_poly.entity_id
_entity_poly.type
_entity_poly.pdbx_seq_one_letter_code
_entity_poly.pdbx_strand_id
1 'polypeptide(L)'
;MIEEKYVEKAYNALSQEQKLKLALYNDFGEEAKQLFDWLNHNANNQLDNQLPVNTTETLHSDGIYYLYVDGSAELFDFAKQNKPQKMVKRIGVIMGMRSIAINLEDLPEQPLTNTQDDGNYDGYIDNYDDAVADWNGKSNTEHIKQVGTDIELKDDEWIPSVAELYLIYLNKRSINAAIEFSGGSRIKDGWYWSSTETSATGAWYLSLYAGSLNYWNTKVSTSHYVRAVAAFH
;
A
#
# COMPACT_ATOMS: atom_id res chain seq x y z
N MET A 1 -11.34 19.62 -36.20
CA MET A 1 -11.67 19.79 -34.75
C MET A 1 -12.86 18.87 -34.44
N ILE A 2 -12.75 18.01 -33.46
CA ILE A 2 -13.88 17.20 -32.99
C ILE A 2 -14.78 18.13 -32.20
N GLU A 3 -16.11 18.16 -32.50
CA GLU A 3 -17.04 19.03 -31.77
C GLU A 3 -17.16 18.56 -30.29
N GLU A 4 -17.13 19.50 -29.37
CA GLU A 4 -17.13 19.31 -27.91
C GLU A 4 -18.25 18.36 -27.43
N LYS A 5 -19.44 18.43 -28.04
CA LYS A 5 -20.59 17.54 -27.76
C LYS A 5 -20.30 16.05 -27.99
N TYR A 6 -19.39 15.71 -28.93
CA TYR A 6 -19.03 14.30 -29.19
C TYR A 6 -18.01 13.80 -28.17
N VAL A 7 -17.12 14.68 -27.70
CA VAL A 7 -16.15 14.38 -26.62
C VAL A 7 -16.91 14.12 -25.32
N GLU A 8 -17.86 14.98 -24.97
CA GLU A 8 -18.71 14.82 -23.78
C GLU A 8 -19.54 13.54 -23.82
N LYS A 9 -20.15 13.24 -24.97
CA LYS A 9 -20.94 12.01 -25.16
C LYS A 9 -20.05 10.76 -25.04
N ALA A 10 -18.85 10.79 -25.61
CA ALA A 10 -17.89 9.70 -25.51
C ALA A 10 -17.42 9.52 -24.05
N TYR A 11 -17.08 10.60 -23.36
CA TYR A 11 -16.68 10.56 -21.95
C TYR A 11 -17.79 9.99 -21.04
N ASN A 12 -19.04 10.41 -21.27
CA ASN A 12 -20.19 9.93 -20.48
C ASN A 12 -20.52 8.45 -20.72
N ALA A 13 -20.16 7.91 -21.87
CA ALA A 13 -20.30 6.49 -22.20
C ALA A 13 -19.20 5.60 -21.57
N LEU A 14 -18.13 6.17 -21.05
CA LEU A 14 -17.06 5.43 -20.40
C LEU A 14 -17.51 4.87 -19.04
N SER A 15 -17.05 3.68 -18.71
CA SER A 15 -17.19 3.11 -17.37
C SER A 15 -16.39 3.96 -16.34
N GLN A 16 -16.68 3.78 -15.05
CA GLN A 16 -15.93 4.44 -13.96
C GLN A 16 -14.42 4.12 -14.04
N GLU A 17 -14.08 2.88 -14.37
CA GLU A 17 -12.70 2.44 -14.55
C GLU A 17 -12.02 3.13 -15.72
N GLN A 18 -12.71 3.26 -16.85
CA GLN A 18 -12.20 3.97 -18.03
C GLN A 18 -12.02 5.47 -17.77
N LYS A 19 -12.91 6.10 -17.00
CA LYS A 19 -12.79 7.51 -16.57
C LYS A 19 -11.57 7.72 -15.67
N LEU A 20 -11.31 6.78 -14.75
CA LEU A 20 -10.13 6.81 -13.89
C LEU A 20 -8.84 6.64 -14.70
N LYS A 21 -8.81 5.71 -15.67
CA LYS A 21 -7.68 5.55 -16.59
C LYS A 21 -7.41 6.80 -17.42
N LEU A 22 -8.48 7.47 -17.88
CA LEU A 22 -8.36 8.72 -18.62
C LEU A 22 -7.86 9.88 -17.76
N ALA A 23 -8.27 9.97 -16.50
CA ALA A 23 -7.75 10.95 -15.55
C ALA A 23 -6.24 10.73 -15.30
N LEU A 24 -5.83 9.49 -15.04
CA LEU A 24 -4.42 9.13 -14.90
C LEU A 24 -3.60 9.46 -16.16
N TYR A 25 -4.19 9.30 -17.35
CA TYR A 25 -3.58 9.68 -18.62
C TYR A 25 -3.32 11.20 -18.71
N ASN A 26 -4.25 12.03 -18.25
CA ASN A 26 -4.09 13.49 -18.26
C ASN A 26 -3.00 13.97 -17.28
N ASP A 27 -2.77 13.22 -16.19
CA ASP A 27 -1.78 13.57 -15.16
C ASP A 27 -0.36 13.09 -15.50
N PHE A 28 -0.23 12.00 -16.27
CA PHE A 28 1.07 11.35 -16.56
C PHE A 28 1.55 11.45 -18.03
N GLY A 29 0.84 12.16 -18.90
CA GLY A 29 1.29 12.51 -20.26
C GLY A 29 1.58 11.35 -21.22
N GLU A 30 2.65 11.46 -22.02
CA GLU A 30 2.99 10.51 -23.10
C GLU A 30 3.32 9.08 -22.62
N GLU A 31 3.78 8.91 -21.38
CA GLU A 31 4.09 7.59 -20.83
C GLU A 31 2.80 6.79 -20.55
N ALA A 32 1.77 7.46 -20.06
CA ALA A 32 0.46 6.83 -19.90
C ALA A 32 -0.20 6.50 -21.24
N LYS A 33 0.08 7.29 -22.28
CA LYS A 33 -0.39 7.00 -23.65
C LYS A 33 0.24 5.75 -24.22
N GLN A 34 1.53 5.57 -24.05
CA GLN A 34 2.25 4.36 -24.52
C GLN A 34 1.71 3.11 -23.79
N LEU A 35 1.46 3.20 -22.49
CA LEU A 35 0.85 2.10 -21.73
C LEU A 35 -0.58 1.81 -22.18
N PHE A 36 -1.37 2.84 -22.46
CA PHE A 36 -2.76 2.71 -22.91
C PHE A 36 -2.82 2.13 -24.34
N ASP A 37 -1.96 2.57 -25.25
CA ASP A 37 -1.84 2.04 -26.61
C ASP A 37 -1.36 0.57 -26.57
N TRP A 38 -0.43 0.25 -25.68
CA TRP A 38 0.03 -1.12 -25.47
C TRP A 38 -1.10 -2.02 -24.91
N LEU A 39 -1.87 -1.55 -23.93
CA LEU A 39 -3.02 -2.27 -23.36
C LEU A 39 -4.12 -2.51 -24.42
N ASN A 40 -4.44 -1.50 -25.23
CA ASN A 40 -5.41 -1.62 -26.30
C ASN A 40 -4.96 -2.56 -27.43
N HIS A 41 -3.66 -2.53 -27.77
CA HIS A 41 -3.10 -3.41 -28.79
C HIS A 41 -3.09 -4.87 -28.36
N ASN A 42 -2.81 -5.13 -27.10
CA ASN A 42 -2.79 -6.48 -26.54
C ASN A 42 -4.19 -7.02 -26.21
N ALA A 43 -5.15 -6.18 -25.83
CA ALA A 43 -6.54 -6.61 -25.63
C ALA A 43 -7.20 -7.10 -26.93
N ASN A 44 -6.84 -6.51 -28.08
CA ASN A 44 -7.36 -6.92 -29.38
C ASN A 44 -6.64 -8.14 -29.98
N ASN A 45 -5.42 -8.46 -29.54
CA ASN A 45 -4.64 -9.60 -30.02
C ASN A 45 -4.80 -10.87 -29.17
N GLN A 46 -5.53 -10.83 -28.06
CA GLN A 46 -5.74 -12.00 -27.18
C GLN A 46 -6.93 -12.89 -27.58
N LEU A 47 -7.60 -12.61 -28.70
CA LEU A 47 -8.67 -13.49 -29.18
C LEU A 47 -8.18 -14.69 -30.00
N ASP A 48 -6.89 -14.79 -30.35
CA ASP A 48 -6.42 -15.82 -31.29
C ASP A 48 -5.13 -16.58 -30.92
N ASN A 49 -4.61 -16.52 -29.71
CA ASN A 49 -3.51 -17.44 -29.34
C ASN A 49 -3.57 -17.84 -27.87
N GLN A 50 -3.91 -19.11 -27.66
CA GLN A 50 -3.77 -19.81 -26.40
C GLN A 50 -2.31 -19.81 -25.92
N LEU A 51 -1.99 -18.96 -24.97
CA LEU A 51 -0.88 -19.21 -24.06
C LEU A 51 -1.41 -20.09 -22.92
N PRO A 52 -0.62 -21.06 -22.43
CA PRO A 52 -1.05 -21.88 -21.32
C PRO A 52 -1.20 -20.99 -20.08
N VAL A 53 -2.45 -20.67 -19.73
CA VAL A 53 -2.80 -20.01 -18.47
C VAL A 53 -2.60 -21.05 -17.38
N ASN A 54 -1.39 -21.06 -16.83
CA ASN A 54 -1.12 -21.73 -15.58
C ASN A 54 -0.77 -20.65 -14.58
N THR A 55 -1.80 -19.99 -14.08
CA THR A 55 -1.98 -19.42 -12.72
C THR A 55 -3.32 -18.69 -12.75
N THR A 56 -4.30 -19.22 -12.04
CA THR A 56 -5.49 -18.50 -11.61
C THR A 56 -5.08 -17.43 -10.58
N GLU A 57 -4.48 -16.34 -11.02
CA GLU A 57 -4.49 -15.12 -10.23
C GLU A 57 -5.94 -14.62 -10.27
N THR A 58 -6.65 -14.85 -9.18
CA THR A 58 -7.96 -14.23 -8.95
C THR A 58 -7.75 -12.73 -8.91
N LEU A 59 -8.14 -12.02 -9.98
CA LEU A 59 -8.17 -10.55 -9.98
C LEU A 59 -9.16 -10.11 -8.91
N HIS A 60 -8.63 -9.67 -7.77
CA HIS A 60 -9.42 -9.10 -6.70
C HIS A 60 -9.79 -7.64 -7.05
N SER A 61 -11.05 -7.25 -6.80
CA SER A 61 -11.50 -5.86 -6.91
C SER A 61 -10.97 -5.01 -5.76
N ASP A 62 -11.05 -3.68 -5.91
CA ASP A 62 -10.76 -2.77 -4.79
C ASP A 62 -11.58 -3.12 -3.56
N GLY A 63 -10.95 -3.12 -2.39
CA GLY A 63 -11.62 -3.47 -1.15
C GLY A 63 -10.69 -3.89 -0.02
N ILE A 64 -11.33 -4.26 1.08
CA ILE A 64 -10.68 -4.84 2.26
C ILE A 64 -10.96 -6.34 2.27
N TYR A 65 -9.97 -7.15 2.59
CA TYR A 65 -10.06 -8.61 2.51
C TYR A 65 -9.59 -9.27 3.80
N TYR A 66 -10.26 -10.34 4.18
CA TYR A 66 -9.68 -11.33 5.07
C TYR A 66 -8.71 -12.20 4.26
N LEU A 67 -7.45 -12.22 4.64
CA LEU A 67 -6.45 -13.13 4.08
C LEU A 67 -6.28 -14.30 5.05
N TYR A 68 -6.67 -15.47 4.61
CA TYR A 68 -6.68 -16.66 5.45
C TYR A 68 -5.34 -17.38 5.50
N VAL A 69 -5.13 -18.17 6.55
CA VAL A 69 -3.91 -18.96 6.73
C VAL A 69 -3.71 -19.99 5.60
N ASP A 70 -4.81 -20.43 4.98
CA ASP A 70 -4.77 -21.38 3.85
C ASP A 70 -4.49 -20.73 2.49
N GLY A 71 -4.22 -19.43 2.46
CA GLY A 71 -3.92 -18.67 1.25
C GLY A 71 -5.16 -18.16 0.49
N SER A 72 -6.38 -18.50 0.94
CA SER A 72 -7.60 -17.94 0.34
C SER A 72 -7.90 -16.54 0.87
N ALA A 73 -8.66 -15.75 0.10
CA ALA A 73 -9.09 -14.41 0.47
C ALA A 73 -10.62 -14.28 0.41
N GLU A 74 -11.19 -13.45 1.29
CA GLU A 74 -12.62 -13.13 1.31
C GLU A 74 -12.81 -11.63 1.45
N LEU A 75 -13.65 -11.03 0.59
CA LEU A 75 -13.97 -9.61 0.65
C LEU A 75 -14.73 -9.27 1.94
N PHE A 76 -14.23 -8.31 2.68
CA PHE A 76 -14.92 -7.72 3.82
C PHE A 76 -15.92 -6.67 3.36
N ASP A 77 -17.22 -6.91 3.56
CA ASP A 77 -18.28 -5.95 3.31
C ASP A 77 -18.55 -5.14 4.58
N PHE A 78 -18.05 -3.91 4.63
CA PHE A 78 -18.21 -3.04 5.80
C PHE A 78 -19.68 -2.76 6.14
N ALA A 79 -20.57 -2.72 5.17
CA ALA A 79 -22.01 -2.46 5.40
C ALA A 79 -22.72 -3.68 6.01
N LYS A 80 -22.35 -4.88 5.58
CA LYS A 80 -22.90 -6.15 6.10
C LYS A 80 -22.17 -6.67 7.32
N GLN A 81 -20.93 -6.19 7.56
CA GLN A 81 -20.06 -6.64 8.65
C GLN A 81 -19.92 -8.17 8.68
N ASN A 82 -19.66 -8.77 7.50
CA ASN A 82 -19.47 -10.21 7.41
C ASN A 82 -18.26 -10.64 8.26
N LYS A 83 -18.44 -11.70 9.03
CA LYS A 83 -17.37 -12.28 9.87
C LYS A 83 -16.55 -13.25 9.04
N PRO A 84 -15.23 -13.37 9.33
CA PRO A 84 -14.38 -14.33 8.63
C PRO A 84 -14.85 -15.76 8.91
N GLN A 85 -14.79 -16.60 7.89
CA GLN A 85 -15.20 -18.01 7.96
C GLN A 85 -14.07 -18.94 8.41
N LYS A 86 -12.82 -18.45 8.40
CA LYS A 86 -11.61 -19.22 8.71
C LYS A 86 -10.66 -18.36 9.57
N MET A 87 -9.55 -18.96 9.98
CA MET A 87 -8.49 -18.22 10.69
C MET A 87 -7.84 -17.19 9.76
N VAL A 88 -7.94 -15.92 10.12
CA VAL A 88 -7.35 -14.80 9.37
C VAL A 88 -5.87 -14.67 9.74
N LYS A 89 -5.02 -14.60 8.72
CA LYS A 89 -3.59 -14.33 8.85
C LYS A 89 -3.31 -12.82 8.85
N ARG A 90 -3.94 -12.08 7.93
CA ARG A 90 -3.78 -10.64 7.74
C ARG A 90 -5.04 -10.01 7.17
N ILE A 91 -5.10 -8.68 7.18
CA ILE A 91 -6.12 -7.92 6.46
C ILE A 91 -5.49 -7.37 5.18
N GLY A 92 -6.05 -7.73 4.03
CA GLY A 92 -5.65 -7.22 2.72
C GLY A 92 -6.35 -5.90 2.40
N VAL A 93 -5.64 -5.01 1.74
CA VAL A 93 -6.20 -3.77 1.14
C VAL A 93 -5.82 -3.74 -0.32
N ILE A 94 -6.78 -3.55 -1.19
CA ILE A 94 -6.57 -3.28 -2.62
C ILE A 94 -7.20 -1.94 -2.95
N MET A 95 -6.44 -1.07 -3.63
CA MET A 95 -6.91 0.20 -4.16
C MET A 95 -6.20 0.49 -5.48
N GLY A 96 -6.92 0.38 -6.58
CA GLY A 96 -6.36 0.47 -7.93
C GLY A 96 -5.32 -0.62 -8.19
N MET A 97 -4.10 -0.21 -8.51
CA MET A 97 -2.98 -1.14 -8.74
C MET A 97 -2.14 -1.40 -7.49
N ARG A 98 -2.54 -0.89 -6.34
CA ARG A 98 -1.79 -1.02 -5.08
C ARG A 98 -2.49 -1.99 -4.14
N SER A 99 -1.70 -2.86 -3.55
CA SER A 99 -2.19 -3.82 -2.58
C SER A 99 -1.14 -4.10 -1.50
N ILE A 100 -1.61 -4.25 -0.27
CA ILE A 100 -0.79 -4.69 0.87
C ILE A 100 -1.60 -5.61 1.77
N ALA A 101 -0.92 -6.47 2.51
CA ALA A 101 -1.47 -7.28 3.57
C ALA A 101 -0.97 -6.75 4.92
N ILE A 102 -1.88 -6.43 5.83
CA ILE A 102 -1.63 -5.73 7.09
C ILE A 102 -1.72 -6.73 8.23
N ASN A 103 -0.74 -6.75 9.13
CA ASN A 103 -0.76 -7.60 10.31
C ASN A 103 -1.92 -7.26 11.24
N LEU A 104 -2.39 -8.23 12.01
CA LEU A 104 -3.50 -8.07 12.95
C LEU A 104 -3.13 -7.29 14.22
N GLU A 105 -1.83 -7.15 14.52
CA GLU A 105 -1.31 -6.52 15.73
C GLU A 105 -0.27 -5.45 15.39
N ASP A 106 -0.20 -4.38 16.20
CA ASP A 106 0.93 -3.46 16.22
C ASP A 106 2.13 -4.12 16.90
N LEU A 107 3.33 -3.84 16.40
CA LEU A 107 4.54 -4.06 17.16
C LEU A 107 4.66 -3.01 18.28
N PRO A 108 5.39 -3.30 19.37
CA PRO A 108 5.62 -2.33 20.43
C PRO A 108 6.22 -1.03 19.90
N GLU A 109 5.96 0.08 20.61
CA GLU A 109 6.66 1.34 20.36
C GLU A 109 8.16 1.16 20.62
N GLN A 110 8.96 1.48 19.60
CA GLN A 110 10.41 1.34 19.67
C GLN A 110 11.09 2.25 18.63
N PRO A 111 12.42 2.50 18.78
CA PRO A 111 13.20 3.16 17.75
C PRO A 111 13.16 2.40 16.42
N LEU A 112 13.30 3.14 15.31
CA LEU A 112 13.32 2.53 13.97
C LEU A 112 14.63 1.76 13.74
N THR A 113 15.74 2.32 14.20
CA THR A 113 17.07 1.69 14.15
C THR A 113 17.70 1.69 15.54
N ASN A 114 18.58 0.73 15.82
CA ASN A 114 19.33 0.66 17.07
C ASN A 114 20.75 1.23 16.95
N THR A 115 21.20 1.53 15.74
CA THR A 115 22.46 2.17 15.41
C THR A 115 22.24 3.35 14.49
N GLN A 116 23.23 4.25 14.46
CA GLN A 116 23.24 5.38 13.56
C GLN A 116 23.76 4.93 12.19
N ASP A 117 23.07 5.35 11.13
CA ASP A 117 23.48 5.16 9.75
C ASP A 117 24.73 5.99 9.41
N ASP A 118 25.55 5.51 8.48
CA ASP A 118 26.77 6.19 8.00
C ASP A 118 26.50 7.33 6.99
N GLY A 119 25.26 7.44 6.50
CA GLY A 119 24.82 8.50 5.59
C GLY A 119 25.12 8.25 4.12
N ASN A 120 25.56 7.06 3.74
CA ASN A 120 25.90 6.71 2.37
C ASN A 120 24.75 6.10 1.56
N TYR A 121 23.55 6.07 2.10
CA TYR A 121 22.37 5.51 1.43
C TYR A 121 21.79 6.49 0.40
N ASP A 122 21.67 6.05 -0.85
CA ASP A 122 21.15 6.87 -1.96
C ASP A 122 19.61 6.98 -1.97
N GLY A 123 18.92 6.21 -1.13
CA GLY A 123 17.45 6.16 -1.07
C GLY A 123 16.81 7.11 -0.06
N TYR A 124 17.54 8.08 0.52
CA TYR A 124 16.94 9.08 1.40
C TYR A 124 16.00 9.99 0.61
N ILE A 125 14.80 10.23 1.18
CA ILE A 125 13.76 11.10 0.63
C ILE A 125 13.47 12.21 1.63
N ASP A 126 14.01 13.41 1.39
CA ASP A 126 13.94 14.55 2.31
C ASP A 126 12.81 15.55 1.99
N ASN A 127 12.06 15.33 0.92
CA ASN A 127 10.94 16.18 0.53
C ASN A 127 9.60 15.45 0.63
N TYR A 128 8.54 16.22 0.86
CA TYR A 128 7.19 15.73 1.11
C TYR A 128 6.59 14.98 -0.09
N ASP A 129 6.72 15.55 -1.29
CA ASP A 129 6.02 15.04 -2.48
C ASP A 129 6.54 13.66 -2.87
N ASP A 130 7.85 13.46 -2.84
CA ASP A 130 8.46 12.15 -3.10
C ASP A 130 8.17 11.16 -1.96
N ALA A 131 8.14 11.63 -0.71
CA ALA A 131 7.82 10.76 0.42
C ALA A 131 6.40 10.18 0.33
N VAL A 132 5.40 10.99 -0.03
CA VAL A 132 4.00 10.50 -0.18
C VAL A 132 3.81 9.61 -1.41
N ALA A 133 4.76 9.66 -2.35
CA ALA A 133 4.79 8.79 -3.53
C ALA A 133 5.64 7.53 -3.36
N ASP A 134 6.33 7.38 -2.23
CA ASP A 134 7.20 6.24 -1.97
C ASP A 134 6.41 4.97 -1.62
N TRP A 135 6.47 3.97 -2.51
CA TRP A 135 5.88 2.63 -2.36
C TRP A 135 6.94 1.53 -2.15
N ASN A 136 8.16 1.92 -1.75
CA ASN A 136 9.29 0.99 -1.67
C ASN A 136 9.49 0.41 -0.25
N GLY A 137 8.42 0.25 0.54
CA GLY A 137 8.49 -0.18 1.94
C GLY A 137 9.37 -1.40 2.16
N LYS A 138 9.29 -2.40 1.28
CA LYS A 138 10.08 -3.62 1.38
C LYS A 138 11.58 -3.34 1.21
N SER A 139 12.00 -2.63 0.17
CA SER A 139 13.42 -2.31 -0.07
C SER A 139 13.99 -1.35 0.97
N ASN A 140 13.19 -0.37 1.41
CA ASN A 140 13.58 0.54 2.50
C ASN A 140 13.82 -0.24 3.80
N THR A 141 12.97 -1.24 4.10
CA THR A 141 13.13 -2.09 5.28
C THR A 141 14.42 -2.91 5.23
N GLU A 142 14.84 -3.37 4.05
CA GLU A 142 16.12 -4.08 3.91
C GLU A 142 17.32 -3.17 4.25
N HIS A 143 17.27 -1.89 3.89
CA HIS A 143 18.28 -0.92 4.33
C HIS A 143 18.25 -0.74 5.85
N ILE A 144 17.09 -0.54 6.47
CA ILE A 144 16.94 -0.42 7.92
C ILE A 144 17.54 -1.65 8.65
N LYS A 145 17.31 -2.86 8.13
CA LYS A 145 17.91 -4.09 8.67
C LYS A 145 19.44 -4.11 8.52
N GLN A 146 19.98 -3.57 7.43
CA GLN A 146 21.45 -3.48 7.23
C GLN A 146 22.08 -2.48 8.20
N VAL A 147 21.43 -1.35 8.47
CA VAL A 147 21.85 -0.37 9.49
C VAL A 147 21.81 -1.00 10.88
N GLY A 148 20.76 -1.75 11.18
CA GLY A 148 20.51 -2.41 12.45
C GLY A 148 19.22 -1.93 13.11
N THR A 149 18.36 -2.88 13.45
CA THR A 149 17.06 -2.62 14.10
C THR A 149 16.70 -3.75 15.06
N ASP A 150 15.98 -3.40 16.14
CA ASP A 150 15.39 -4.37 17.07
C ASP A 150 13.92 -4.68 16.70
N ILE A 151 13.42 -4.14 15.59
CA ILE A 151 12.07 -4.43 15.09
C ILE A 151 12.03 -5.85 14.54
N GLU A 152 11.35 -6.74 15.25
CA GLU A 152 11.19 -8.13 14.85
C GLU A 152 10.12 -8.27 13.76
N LEU A 153 10.56 -8.58 12.54
CA LEU A 153 9.72 -8.85 11.39
C LEU A 153 9.86 -10.31 10.96
N LYS A 154 8.77 -10.92 10.48
CA LYS A 154 8.83 -12.21 9.81
C LYS A 154 9.45 -12.06 8.42
N ASP A 155 9.87 -13.17 7.81
CA ASP A 155 10.58 -13.17 6.52
C ASP A 155 9.80 -12.49 5.38
N ASP A 156 8.45 -12.53 5.42
CA ASP A 156 7.57 -11.95 4.41
C ASP A 156 7.08 -10.52 4.79
N GLU A 157 7.56 -9.96 5.90
CA GLU A 157 7.10 -8.70 6.46
C GLU A 157 8.09 -7.55 6.26
N TRP A 158 7.54 -6.34 6.14
CA TRP A 158 8.31 -5.10 6.13
C TRP A 158 7.60 -3.97 6.87
N ILE A 159 8.36 -2.93 7.18
CA ILE A 159 7.86 -1.67 7.72
C ILE A 159 7.26 -0.89 6.54
N PRO A 160 6.00 -0.45 6.61
CA PRO A 160 5.38 0.25 5.49
C PRO A 160 6.11 1.56 5.17
N SER A 161 6.18 1.91 3.88
CA SER A 161 6.59 3.23 3.42
C SER A 161 5.52 4.29 3.75
N VAL A 162 5.79 5.57 3.47
CA VAL A 162 4.81 6.65 3.68
C VAL A 162 3.53 6.41 2.87
N ALA A 163 3.65 6.06 1.59
CA ALA A 163 2.48 5.81 0.75
C ALA A 163 1.64 4.61 1.23
N GLU A 164 2.30 3.55 1.70
CA GLU A 164 1.64 2.38 2.28
C GLU A 164 0.94 2.72 3.62
N LEU A 165 1.55 3.57 4.46
CA LEU A 165 0.89 4.09 5.67
C LEU A 165 -0.33 4.96 5.33
N TYR A 166 -0.28 5.79 4.29
CA TYR A 166 -1.44 6.55 3.84
C TYR A 166 -2.56 5.64 3.33
N LEU A 167 -2.24 4.54 2.63
CA LEU A 167 -3.23 3.55 2.23
C LEU A 167 -3.93 2.95 3.47
N ILE A 168 -3.17 2.64 4.52
CA ILE A 168 -3.72 2.18 5.80
C ILE A 168 -4.59 3.26 6.44
N TYR A 169 -4.11 4.50 6.54
CA TYR A 169 -4.83 5.62 7.16
C TYR A 169 -6.18 5.88 6.50
N LEU A 170 -6.21 5.98 5.17
CA LEU A 170 -7.43 6.24 4.41
C LEU A 170 -8.48 5.14 4.57
N ASN A 171 -8.07 3.91 4.82
CA ASN A 171 -8.95 2.76 4.98
C ASN A 171 -9.08 2.29 6.45
N LYS A 172 -8.48 3.01 7.41
CA LYS A 172 -8.33 2.59 8.82
C LYS A 172 -9.65 2.12 9.45
N ARG A 173 -10.75 2.81 9.16
CA ARG A 173 -12.06 2.46 9.72
C ARG A 173 -12.50 1.05 9.32
N SER A 174 -12.40 0.71 8.05
CA SER A 174 -12.79 -0.60 7.51
C SER A 174 -11.78 -1.67 7.91
N ILE A 175 -10.49 -1.34 7.88
CA ILE A 175 -9.41 -2.22 8.35
C ILE A 175 -9.63 -2.60 9.81
N ASN A 176 -9.89 -1.63 10.69
CA ASN A 176 -10.11 -1.88 12.11
C ASN A 176 -11.35 -2.75 12.36
N ALA A 177 -12.43 -2.56 11.61
CA ALA A 177 -13.60 -3.41 11.72
C ALA A 177 -13.28 -4.88 11.32
N ALA A 178 -12.54 -5.08 10.24
CA ALA A 178 -12.12 -6.41 9.81
C ALA A 178 -11.14 -7.06 10.81
N ILE A 179 -10.20 -6.28 11.37
CA ILE A 179 -9.27 -6.75 12.42
C ILE A 179 -10.03 -7.23 13.66
N GLU A 180 -11.01 -6.46 14.15
CA GLU A 180 -11.80 -6.83 15.33
C GLU A 180 -12.55 -8.14 15.11
N PHE A 181 -13.18 -8.34 13.96
CA PHE A 181 -13.82 -9.62 13.63
C PHE A 181 -12.83 -10.78 13.49
N SER A 182 -11.57 -10.47 13.19
CA SER A 182 -10.48 -11.46 13.10
C SER A 182 -9.82 -11.77 14.44
N GLY A 183 -10.22 -11.09 15.53
CA GLY A 183 -9.64 -11.27 16.87
C GLY A 183 -8.31 -10.55 17.08
N GLY A 184 -7.93 -9.64 16.19
CA GLY A 184 -6.74 -8.80 16.32
C GLY A 184 -7.00 -7.49 17.06
N SER A 185 -5.96 -6.69 17.25
CA SER A 185 -6.00 -5.40 17.91
C SER A 185 -6.09 -4.24 16.91
N ARG A 186 -7.03 -3.33 17.12
CA ARG A 186 -7.21 -2.14 16.29
C ARG A 186 -5.90 -1.37 16.14
N ILE A 187 -5.70 -0.81 14.95
CA ILE A 187 -4.66 0.20 14.71
C ILE A 187 -4.90 1.38 15.64
N LYS A 188 -3.92 1.73 16.46
CA LYS A 188 -4.02 2.76 17.47
C LYS A 188 -4.09 4.18 16.88
N ASP A 189 -4.58 5.10 17.67
CA ASP A 189 -4.52 6.53 17.39
C ASP A 189 -3.16 7.07 17.88
N GLY A 190 -2.13 6.94 17.03
CA GLY A 190 -0.76 7.25 17.41
C GLY A 190 0.13 7.55 16.21
N TRP A 191 1.41 7.73 16.50
CA TRP A 191 2.45 7.90 15.49
C TRP A 191 3.04 6.55 15.10
N TYR A 192 3.23 6.35 13.81
CA TYR A 192 3.77 5.13 13.22
C TYR A 192 5.00 5.46 12.38
N TRP A 193 6.07 4.73 12.59
CA TRP A 193 7.23 4.78 11.72
C TRP A 193 6.87 4.35 10.30
N SER A 194 7.37 5.09 9.31
CA SER A 194 7.53 4.57 7.96
C SER A 194 8.97 4.08 7.76
N SER A 195 9.15 3.21 6.78
CA SER A 195 10.49 2.84 6.31
C SER A 195 11.13 3.87 5.39
N THR A 196 10.42 4.93 5.02
CA THR A 196 10.94 6.03 4.21
C THR A 196 11.82 6.92 5.07
N GLU A 197 13.13 6.89 4.84
CA GLU A 197 14.12 7.63 5.60
C GLU A 197 14.42 8.98 4.98
N THR A 198 14.58 10.02 5.81
CA THR A 198 14.94 11.37 5.34
C THR A 198 16.44 11.62 5.28
N SER A 199 17.20 10.91 6.11
CA SER A 199 18.63 11.09 6.27
C SER A 199 19.24 9.95 7.11
N ALA A 200 20.53 9.99 7.33
CA ALA A 200 21.23 9.10 8.27
C ALA A 200 20.60 9.07 9.67
N THR A 201 19.96 10.15 10.11
CA THR A 201 19.44 10.29 11.47
C THR A 201 17.92 10.29 11.57
N GLY A 202 17.20 10.56 10.49
CA GLY A 202 15.76 10.78 10.48
C GLY A 202 14.98 9.86 9.55
N ALA A 203 13.72 9.65 9.84
CA ALA A 203 12.76 8.97 8.98
C ALA A 203 11.39 9.66 9.08
N TRP A 204 10.56 9.44 8.05
CA TRP A 204 9.17 9.89 8.07
C TRP A 204 8.33 9.03 9.02
N TYR A 205 7.36 9.66 9.66
CA TYR A 205 6.37 8.99 10.50
C TYR A 205 5.00 9.65 10.32
N LEU A 206 3.95 8.83 10.36
CA LEU A 206 2.57 9.25 10.10
C LEU A 206 1.71 9.11 11.35
N SER A 207 0.90 10.13 11.65
CA SER A 207 -0.17 10.02 12.63
C SER A 207 -1.35 9.26 12.03
N LEU A 208 -1.62 8.04 12.46
CA LEU A 208 -2.82 7.30 12.04
C LEU A 208 -4.10 7.77 12.76
N TYR A 209 -4.01 8.83 13.57
CA TYR A 209 -5.15 9.59 14.09
C TYR A 209 -5.56 10.74 13.15
N ALA A 210 -4.58 11.59 12.79
CA ALA A 210 -4.84 12.85 12.08
C ALA A 210 -4.42 12.84 10.60
N GLY A 211 -3.69 11.83 10.13
CA GLY A 211 -3.10 11.81 8.78
C GLY A 211 -1.94 12.78 8.61
N SER A 212 -1.40 13.34 9.70
CA SER A 212 -0.28 14.26 9.66
C SER A 212 1.02 13.52 9.45
N LEU A 213 1.78 13.89 8.42
CA LEU A 213 3.11 13.38 8.14
C LEU A 213 4.17 14.30 8.76
N ASN A 214 5.20 13.71 9.37
CA ASN A 214 6.29 14.45 10.02
C ASN A 214 7.62 13.69 9.91
N TYR A 215 8.77 14.38 10.14
CA TYR A 215 10.12 13.82 10.00
C TYR A 215 11.15 14.34 11.04
N TRP A 216 10.70 15.06 12.04
CA TRP A 216 11.59 15.73 13.01
C TRP A 216 12.24 14.80 14.03
N ASN A 217 11.81 13.54 14.11
CA ASN A 217 12.27 12.59 15.12
C ASN A 217 13.45 11.77 14.64
N THR A 218 14.35 11.45 15.58
CA THR A 218 15.53 10.64 15.29
C THR A 218 15.19 9.14 15.33
N LYS A 219 15.72 8.39 14.37
CA LYS A 219 15.50 6.94 14.20
C LYS A 219 15.94 6.12 15.42
N VAL A 220 17.02 6.53 16.10
CA VAL A 220 17.68 5.76 17.17
C VAL A 220 17.16 6.04 18.57
N SER A 221 16.42 7.13 18.79
CA SER A 221 16.04 7.56 20.15
C SER A 221 14.56 7.83 20.33
N THR A 222 13.80 8.00 19.26
CA THR A 222 12.35 8.20 19.35
C THR A 222 11.63 6.88 19.10
N SER A 223 10.62 6.60 19.91
CA SER A 223 9.80 5.40 19.78
C SER A 223 8.45 5.73 19.16
N HIS A 224 8.07 4.97 18.13
CA HIS A 224 6.74 4.97 17.52
C HIS A 224 6.27 3.54 17.28
N TYR A 225 4.98 3.38 17.01
CA TYR A 225 4.43 2.08 16.60
C TYR A 225 4.93 1.68 15.21
N VAL A 226 4.89 0.38 14.96
CA VAL A 226 5.00 -0.20 13.63
C VAL A 226 3.83 -1.15 13.43
N ARG A 227 3.09 -1.00 12.35
CA ARG A 227 2.16 -2.01 11.84
C ARG A 227 2.80 -2.66 10.64
N ALA A 228 3.43 -3.82 10.85
CA ALA A 228 4.08 -4.53 9.76
C ALA A 228 3.10 -4.93 8.66
N VAL A 229 3.57 -4.89 7.42
CA VAL A 229 2.82 -5.27 6.22
C VAL A 229 3.56 -6.35 5.44
N ALA A 230 2.86 -6.98 4.50
CA ALA A 230 3.39 -8.00 3.60
C ALA A 230 2.75 -7.86 2.21
N ALA A 231 3.21 -8.66 1.24
CA ALA A 231 2.54 -8.74 -0.04
C ALA A 231 1.12 -9.33 0.10
N PHE A 232 0.19 -8.82 -0.68
CA PHE A 232 -1.13 -9.40 -0.84
C PHE A 232 -1.00 -10.62 -1.78
N HIS A 233 -1.31 -11.79 -1.29
CA HIS A 233 -1.30 -13.06 -2.05
C HIS A 233 -2.57 -13.83 -1.81
#